data_9132bb334f8f708cda9372d7b8962e24
#
_entry.id   9132bb334f8f708cda9372d7b8962e24
#
_cell.length_a   1.000
_cell.length_b   1.000
_cell.length_c   1.000
_cell.angle_alpha   90.00
_cell.angle_beta   90.00
_cell.angle_gamma   90.00
#
_symmetry.space_group_name_H-M   'P 1'
#
loop_
_entity.id
_entity.type
_entity.pdbx_description
1 polymer ?
#
loop_
_entity_poly.entity_id
_entity_poly.type
_entity_poly.pdbx_seq_one_letter_code
_entity_poly.pdbx_strand_id
1 'polypeptide(L)'
;MITTNTKLITLLGYPLKQTFAPQMFNETFQKLNMDYLYFPTEIENDKLEAVVKGIRCMNFAGFNVTKPHKITIMKYLDELDDLAEKIGSVNVVAIRDGKLKGYNTDGIGFARALAEETGMDLSRNTFFIFGAGGASRALSSTLAYQGAKKLYIIDAFDEVSASLVKDINGRIRECAEFVAFDKAPIRQLFQKCNVLVNASGIGMAPHLGESPVHKKFLYKELFVYDITYNPPKTQLLVDAEEAGCRTMNGIGMAIHQGIKGFSIMTGMPEPTEIMREAMYRIIGKK
;
A
#
# COMPACT_ATOMS: atom_id res chain seq x y z
N MET A 1 -29.99 -1.26 -6.57
CA MET A 1 -30.46 -1.28 -7.99
C MET A 1 -29.64 -0.23 -8.73
N ILE A 2 -29.13 -0.52 -9.93
CA ILE A 2 -28.36 0.48 -10.71
C ILE A 2 -29.36 1.41 -11.41
N THR A 3 -29.14 2.72 -11.32
CA THR A 3 -29.99 3.77 -11.90
C THR A 3 -29.16 4.71 -12.79
N THR A 4 -29.78 5.66 -13.44
CA THR A 4 -29.07 6.73 -14.21
C THR A 4 -28.26 7.67 -13.31
N ASN A 5 -28.53 7.66 -12.01
CA ASN A 5 -27.83 8.51 -11.01
C ASN A 5 -26.68 7.77 -10.31
N THR A 6 -26.55 6.45 -10.54
CA THR A 6 -25.51 5.65 -9.90
C THR A 6 -24.12 6.25 -10.14
N LYS A 7 -23.41 6.55 -9.07
CA LYS A 7 -22.01 7.02 -9.12
C LYS A 7 -21.09 5.83 -9.38
N LEU A 8 -20.16 6.02 -10.29
CA LEU A 8 -19.24 4.97 -10.69
C LEU A 8 -17.88 5.12 -10.00
N ILE A 9 -17.28 4.01 -9.61
CA ILE A 9 -15.89 3.92 -9.17
C ILE A 9 -15.27 2.70 -9.87
N THR A 10 -14.05 2.81 -10.35
CA THR A 10 -13.34 1.70 -10.98
C THR A 10 -11.93 1.52 -10.43
N LEU A 11 -11.36 0.31 -10.60
CA LEU A 11 -9.94 0.03 -10.40
C LEU A 11 -9.27 -0.10 -11.77
N LEU A 12 -8.31 0.76 -12.05
CA LEU A 12 -7.50 0.71 -13.26
C LEU A 12 -6.17 -0.01 -12.99
N GLY A 13 -5.85 -1.03 -13.78
CA GLY A 13 -4.59 -1.77 -13.70
C GLY A 13 -4.48 -2.86 -14.73
N TYR A 14 -3.33 -3.58 -14.75
CA TYR A 14 -3.10 -4.72 -15.64
C TYR A 14 -1.94 -5.59 -15.13
N PRO A 15 -2.13 -6.93 -15.01
CA PRO A 15 -3.40 -7.63 -14.91
C PRO A 15 -4.05 -7.48 -13.52
N LEU A 16 -5.38 -7.61 -13.43
CA LEU A 16 -6.16 -7.49 -12.18
C LEU A 16 -6.61 -8.86 -11.63
N LYS A 17 -5.79 -9.89 -11.75
CA LYS A 17 -6.14 -11.28 -11.43
C LYS A 17 -6.60 -11.53 -9.98
N GLN A 18 -6.19 -10.70 -9.03
CA GLN A 18 -6.50 -10.87 -7.60
C GLN A 18 -6.73 -9.51 -6.96
N THR A 19 -7.98 -9.13 -6.82
CA THR A 19 -8.36 -7.92 -6.08
C THR A 19 -9.64 -8.17 -5.28
N PHE A 20 -9.64 -7.78 -4.01
CA PHE A 20 -10.81 -7.82 -3.14
C PHE A 20 -11.59 -6.50 -3.12
N ALA A 21 -11.06 -5.45 -3.74
CA ALA A 21 -11.64 -4.13 -3.71
C ALA A 21 -13.09 -4.08 -4.24
N PRO A 22 -13.46 -4.70 -5.39
CA PRO A 22 -14.84 -4.65 -5.87
C PRO A 22 -15.85 -5.22 -4.88
N GLN A 23 -15.52 -6.34 -4.25
CA GLN A 23 -16.40 -6.99 -3.28
C GLN A 23 -16.54 -6.14 -2.01
N MET A 24 -15.40 -5.68 -1.44
CA MET A 24 -15.37 -4.87 -0.24
C MET A 24 -16.13 -3.54 -0.41
N PHE A 25 -15.92 -2.83 -1.51
CA PHE A 25 -16.59 -1.55 -1.77
C PHE A 25 -18.08 -1.72 -2.04
N ASN A 26 -18.48 -2.65 -2.91
CA ASN A 26 -19.90 -2.85 -3.26
C ASN A 26 -20.71 -3.32 -2.06
N GLU A 27 -20.17 -4.20 -1.22
CA GLU A 27 -20.83 -4.59 0.02
C GLU A 27 -20.98 -3.39 0.98
N THR A 28 -19.97 -2.53 1.07
CA THR A 28 -20.03 -1.31 1.87
C THR A 28 -21.09 -0.35 1.35
N PHE A 29 -21.16 -0.12 0.03
CA PHE A 29 -22.21 0.72 -0.59
C PHE A 29 -23.60 0.18 -0.29
N GLN A 30 -23.79 -1.14 -0.39
CA GLN A 30 -25.07 -1.78 -0.08
C GLN A 30 -25.47 -1.57 1.39
N LYS A 31 -24.56 -1.79 2.34
CA LYS A 31 -24.82 -1.60 3.78
C LYS A 31 -25.13 -0.14 4.15
N LEU A 32 -24.54 0.81 3.42
CA LEU A 32 -24.75 2.24 3.60
C LEU A 32 -25.90 2.83 2.76
N ASN A 33 -26.62 1.98 2.00
CA ASN A 33 -27.68 2.38 1.05
C ASN A 33 -27.21 3.48 0.06
N MET A 34 -25.97 3.40 -0.40
CA MET A 34 -25.40 4.33 -1.37
C MET A 34 -25.66 3.84 -2.80
N ASP A 35 -26.08 4.77 -3.69
CA ASP A 35 -26.23 4.48 -5.13
C ASP A 35 -24.88 4.61 -5.84
N TYR A 36 -23.98 3.66 -5.55
CA TYR A 36 -22.63 3.56 -6.08
C TYR A 36 -22.37 2.16 -6.64
N LEU A 37 -21.48 2.09 -7.63
CA LEU A 37 -20.99 0.84 -8.20
C LEU A 37 -19.48 0.88 -8.34
N TYR A 38 -18.80 -0.14 -7.79
CA TYR A 38 -17.37 -0.36 -7.97
C TYR A 38 -17.11 -1.56 -8.88
N PHE A 39 -16.28 -1.42 -9.90
CA PHE A 39 -15.91 -2.49 -10.82
C PHE A 39 -14.42 -2.42 -11.24
N PRO A 40 -13.78 -3.57 -11.55
CA PRO A 40 -12.41 -3.58 -12.06
C PRO A 40 -12.40 -3.32 -13.57
N THR A 41 -11.37 -2.63 -14.05
CA THR A 41 -11.14 -2.37 -15.48
C THR A 41 -9.67 -2.63 -15.82
N GLU A 42 -9.41 -3.72 -16.54
CA GLU A 42 -8.08 -3.98 -17.06
C GLU A 42 -7.78 -3.08 -18.26
N ILE A 43 -6.66 -2.36 -18.17
CA ILE A 43 -6.19 -1.48 -19.25
C ILE A 43 -4.68 -1.61 -19.43
N GLU A 44 -4.24 -1.64 -20.67
CA GLU A 44 -2.83 -1.58 -21.07
C GLU A 44 -2.30 -0.14 -21.00
N ASN A 45 -0.97 0.01 -20.97
CA ASN A 45 -0.33 1.31 -20.76
C ASN A 45 -0.69 2.37 -21.81
N ASP A 46 -0.81 1.97 -23.06
CA ASP A 46 -1.11 2.84 -24.21
C ASP A 46 -2.54 3.37 -24.21
N LYS A 47 -3.46 2.74 -23.46
CA LYS A 47 -4.88 3.11 -23.36
C LYS A 47 -5.21 4.01 -22.19
N LEU A 48 -4.27 4.22 -21.25
CA LEU A 48 -4.52 4.94 -20.00
C LEU A 48 -5.06 6.36 -20.22
N GLU A 49 -4.46 7.11 -21.14
CA GLU A 49 -4.88 8.48 -21.45
C GLU A 49 -6.32 8.56 -21.95
N ALA A 50 -6.68 7.68 -22.89
CA ALA A 50 -8.03 7.64 -23.46
C ALA A 50 -9.08 7.28 -22.40
N VAL A 51 -8.76 6.32 -21.51
CA VAL A 51 -9.65 5.92 -20.41
C VAL A 51 -9.85 7.06 -19.43
N VAL A 52 -8.79 7.77 -19.02
CA VAL A 52 -8.90 8.91 -18.11
C VAL A 52 -9.73 10.04 -18.72
N LYS A 53 -9.55 10.33 -20.02
CA LYS A 53 -10.40 11.30 -20.73
C LYS A 53 -11.87 10.88 -20.76
N GLY A 54 -12.16 9.59 -20.99
CA GLY A 54 -13.51 9.05 -20.95
C GLY A 54 -14.15 9.15 -19.57
N ILE A 55 -13.41 8.81 -18.51
CA ILE A 55 -13.88 8.89 -17.12
C ILE A 55 -14.33 10.32 -16.75
N ARG A 56 -13.64 11.36 -17.24
CA ARG A 56 -14.02 12.75 -17.00
C ARG A 56 -15.41 13.13 -17.55
N CYS A 57 -15.87 12.43 -18.58
CA CYS A 57 -17.15 12.70 -19.25
C CYS A 57 -18.31 11.85 -18.72
N MET A 58 -18.04 10.96 -17.75
CA MET A 58 -19.03 10.04 -17.20
C MET A 58 -19.27 10.32 -15.72
N ASN A 59 -20.31 9.70 -15.13
CA ASN A 59 -20.71 9.92 -13.74
C ASN A 59 -19.80 9.19 -12.72
N PHE A 60 -18.46 9.37 -12.83
CA PHE A 60 -17.52 8.81 -11.87
C PHE A 60 -17.32 9.72 -10.66
N ALA A 61 -17.30 9.12 -9.46
CA ALA A 61 -16.90 9.80 -8.22
C ALA A 61 -15.37 9.78 -8.03
N GLY A 62 -14.70 8.79 -8.64
CA GLY A 62 -13.27 8.60 -8.57
C GLY A 62 -12.87 7.23 -9.10
N PHE A 63 -11.59 6.90 -8.95
CA PHE A 63 -11.08 5.58 -9.31
C PHE A 63 -9.82 5.23 -8.54
N ASN A 64 -9.61 3.93 -8.33
CA ASN A 64 -8.35 3.40 -7.85
C ASN A 64 -7.40 3.13 -9.01
N VAL A 65 -6.11 3.18 -8.73
CA VAL A 65 -5.04 2.89 -9.69
C VAL A 65 -4.07 1.89 -9.07
N THR A 66 -3.78 0.81 -9.80
CA THR A 66 -2.74 -0.13 -9.40
C THR A 66 -1.68 -0.28 -10.50
N LYS A 67 -0.73 -1.19 -10.30
CA LYS A 67 0.32 -1.46 -11.30
C LYS A 67 -0.28 -1.79 -12.67
N PRO A 68 0.35 -1.32 -13.77
CA PRO A 68 1.60 -0.55 -13.84
C PRO A 68 1.40 0.97 -13.79
N HIS A 69 0.19 1.48 -13.57
CA HIS A 69 -0.24 2.85 -13.89
C HIS A 69 0.02 3.89 -12.78
N LYS A 70 0.37 3.49 -11.54
CA LYS A 70 0.46 4.39 -10.36
C LYS A 70 1.35 5.63 -10.55
N ILE A 71 2.39 5.53 -11.37
CA ILE A 71 3.28 6.66 -11.69
C ILE A 71 2.77 7.42 -12.91
N THR A 72 2.45 6.68 -13.99
CA THR A 72 2.05 7.26 -15.27
C THR A 72 0.77 8.08 -15.17
N ILE A 73 -0.17 7.67 -14.32
CA ILE A 73 -1.46 8.36 -14.12
C ILE A 73 -1.29 9.83 -13.73
N MET A 74 -0.23 10.17 -13.01
CA MET A 74 0.02 11.53 -12.51
C MET A 74 0.05 12.58 -13.63
N LYS A 75 0.45 12.19 -14.85
CA LYS A 75 0.49 13.07 -16.02
C LYS A 75 -0.88 13.53 -16.51
N TYR A 76 -1.94 12.85 -16.09
CA TYR A 76 -3.32 13.05 -16.56
C TYR A 76 -4.22 13.64 -15.48
N LEU A 77 -3.65 13.99 -14.31
CA LEU A 77 -4.35 14.58 -13.18
C LEU A 77 -4.19 16.09 -13.14
N ASP A 78 -5.18 16.78 -12.59
CA ASP A 78 -5.16 18.23 -12.46
C ASP A 78 -4.41 18.68 -11.20
N GLU A 79 -4.52 17.88 -10.12
CA GLU A 79 -3.92 18.17 -8.82
C GLU A 79 -3.36 16.90 -8.18
N LEU A 80 -2.37 17.06 -7.32
CA LEU A 80 -1.85 16.03 -6.44
C LEU A 80 -2.01 16.45 -4.97
N ASP A 81 -2.24 15.47 -4.11
CA ASP A 81 -2.08 15.64 -2.68
C ASP A 81 -0.59 15.75 -2.31
N ASP A 82 -0.24 16.52 -1.29
CA ASP A 82 1.15 16.77 -0.89
C ASP A 82 1.95 15.47 -0.67
N LEU A 83 1.33 14.48 0.00
CA LEU A 83 1.97 13.18 0.21
C LEU A 83 2.13 12.38 -1.09
N ALA A 84 1.12 12.38 -1.97
CA ALA A 84 1.19 11.69 -3.26
C ALA A 84 2.27 12.29 -4.17
N GLU A 85 2.42 13.61 -4.16
CA GLU A 85 3.49 14.30 -4.88
C GLU A 85 4.88 13.93 -4.36
N LYS A 86 5.07 13.92 -3.04
CA LYS A 86 6.32 13.51 -2.40
C LYS A 86 6.68 12.06 -2.66
N ILE A 87 5.69 11.16 -2.62
CA ILE A 87 5.87 9.73 -2.94
C ILE A 87 6.21 9.56 -4.43
N GLY A 88 5.65 10.39 -5.32
CA GLY A 88 5.75 10.23 -6.76
C GLY A 88 4.90 9.09 -7.30
N SER A 89 3.79 8.76 -6.64
CA SER A 89 2.82 7.77 -7.14
C SER A 89 1.43 7.99 -6.56
N VAL A 90 0.40 7.58 -7.32
CA VAL A 90 -1.02 7.71 -7.02
C VAL A 90 -1.70 6.34 -7.07
N ASN A 91 -2.51 6.01 -6.07
CA ASN A 91 -3.36 4.82 -6.07
C ASN A 91 -4.86 5.13 -5.94
N VAL A 92 -5.22 6.38 -5.66
CA VAL A 92 -6.61 6.85 -5.55
C VAL A 92 -6.74 8.18 -6.28
N VAL A 93 -7.77 8.34 -7.08
CA VAL A 93 -8.14 9.61 -7.73
C VAL A 93 -9.58 9.95 -7.36
N ALA A 94 -9.80 11.13 -6.80
CA ALA A 94 -11.12 11.69 -6.60
C ALA A 94 -11.48 12.63 -7.74
N ILE A 95 -12.76 12.66 -8.12
CA ILE A 95 -13.30 13.58 -9.11
C ILE A 95 -14.25 14.52 -8.41
N ARG A 96 -13.96 15.84 -8.49
CA ARG A 96 -14.80 16.91 -7.93
C ARG A 96 -14.88 18.03 -8.94
N ASP A 97 -16.09 18.42 -9.31
CA ASP A 97 -16.35 19.50 -10.28
C ASP A 97 -15.52 19.34 -11.58
N GLY A 98 -15.41 18.09 -12.07
CA GLY A 98 -14.66 17.75 -13.27
C GLY A 98 -13.13 17.73 -13.11
N LYS A 99 -12.59 18.10 -11.94
CA LYS A 99 -11.15 18.02 -11.62
C LYS A 99 -10.78 16.69 -11.02
N LEU A 100 -9.64 16.15 -11.45
CA LEU A 100 -9.05 14.91 -10.98
C LEU A 100 -7.92 15.23 -10.01
N LYS A 101 -8.07 14.83 -8.74
CA LYS A 101 -7.03 14.97 -7.74
C LYS A 101 -6.50 13.60 -7.29
N GLY A 102 -5.18 13.42 -7.38
CA GLY A 102 -4.49 12.18 -7.04
C GLY A 102 -4.03 12.13 -5.60
N TYR A 103 -4.15 10.94 -4.99
CA TYR A 103 -3.75 10.62 -3.62
C TYR A 103 -2.99 9.31 -3.57
N ASN A 104 -2.21 9.10 -2.49
CA ASN A 104 -1.64 7.80 -2.18
C ASN A 104 -2.08 7.34 -0.79
N THR A 105 -2.86 6.27 -0.75
CA THR A 105 -3.38 5.69 0.50
C THR A 105 -2.65 4.43 0.95
N ASP A 106 -1.72 3.89 0.15
CA ASP A 106 -1.00 2.66 0.48
C ASP A 106 -0.16 2.84 1.74
N GLY A 107 0.67 3.89 1.78
CA GLY A 107 1.50 4.19 2.94
C GLY A 107 0.68 4.57 4.18
N ILE A 108 -0.43 5.29 4.00
CA ILE A 108 -1.37 5.61 5.07
C ILE A 108 -1.98 4.34 5.65
N GLY A 109 -2.42 3.40 4.78
CA GLY A 109 -2.98 2.12 5.19
C GLY A 109 -1.98 1.28 5.97
N PHE A 110 -0.72 1.22 5.51
CA PHE A 110 0.36 0.55 6.21
C PHE A 110 0.61 1.15 7.61
N ALA A 111 0.78 2.46 7.69
CA ALA A 111 1.10 3.15 8.94
C ALA A 111 -0.03 3.03 9.98
N ARG A 112 -1.30 3.20 9.55
CA ARG A 112 -2.46 3.01 10.42
C ARG A 112 -2.57 1.59 10.94
N ALA A 113 -2.45 0.59 10.06
CA ALA A 113 -2.52 -0.81 10.45
C ALA A 113 -1.45 -1.17 11.48
N LEU A 114 -0.21 -0.71 11.28
CA LEU A 114 0.88 -0.94 12.22
C LEU A 114 0.63 -0.26 13.57
N ALA A 115 0.18 1.00 13.57
CA ALA A 115 -0.10 1.75 14.80
C ALA A 115 -1.28 1.13 15.59
N GLU A 116 -2.36 0.73 14.93
CA GLU A 116 -3.52 0.09 15.60
C GLU A 116 -3.15 -1.26 16.22
N GLU A 117 -2.42 -2.12 15.49
CA GLU A 117 -2.07 -3.46 15.96
C GLU A 117 -1.04 -3.45 17.09
N THR A 118 -0.13 -2.47 17.08
CA THR A 118 1.03 -2.49 17.98
C THR A 118 1.00 -1.42 19.05
N GLY A 119 0.23 -0.35 18.87
CA GLY A 119 0.31 0.86 19.69
C GLY A 119 1.61 1.65 19.51
N MET A 120 2.43 1.32 18.51
CA MET A 120 3.72 1.97 18.29
C MET A 120 3.59 3.43 17.86
N ASP A 121 4.37 4.29 18.48
CA ASP A 121 4.68 5.62 17.96
C ASP A 121 5.72 5.47 16.85
N LEU A 122 5.31 5.60 15.58
CA LEU A 122 6.15 5.37 14.43
C LEU A 122 7.39 6.29 14.42
N SER A 123 7.29 7.48 15.00
CA SER A 123 8.40 8.46 15.06
C SER A 123 9.56 8.01 15.94
N ARG A 124 9.33 7.07 16.84
CA ARG A 124 10.36 6.55 17.76
C ARG A 124 11.02 5.28 17.24
N ASN A 125 10.56 4.74 16.11
CA ASN A 125 10.98 3.44 15.63
C ASN A 125 11.93 3.54 14.44
N THR A 126 12.82 2.55 14.36
CA THR A 126 13.75 2.31 13.25
C THR A 126 13.27 1.09 12.47
N PHE A 127 13.19 1.25 11.17
CA PHE A 127 12.66 0.23 10.26
C PHE A 127 13.75 -0.34 9.37
N PHE A 128 13.73 -1.64 9.15
CA PHE A 128 14.47 -2.30 8.08
C PHE A 128 13.48 -2.78 7.03
N ILE A 129 13.65 -2.37 5.78
CA ILE A 129 12.65 -2.56 4.72
C ILE A 129 13.28 -3.33 3.56
N PHE A 130 12.75 -4.51 3.27
CA PHE A 130 13.06 -5.29 2.08
C PHE A 130 12.19 -4.85 0.91
N GLY A 131 12.82 -4.50 -0.20
CA GLY A 131 12.20 -4.02 -1.43
C GLY A 131 12.21 -2.49 -1.55
N ALA A 132 12.32 -2.00 -2.78
CA ALA A 132 12.27 -0.57 -3.13
C ALA A 132 11.28 -0.29 -4.28
N GLY A 133 10.38 -1.24 -4.60
CA GLY A 133 9.32 -1.09 -5.58
C GLY A 133 8.21 -0.14 -5.16
N GLY A 134 7.12 -0.08 -5.95
CA GLY A 134 6.04 0.90 -5.75
C GLY A 134 5.36 0.87 -4.38
N ALA A 135 5.14 -0.32 -3.79
CA ALA A 135 4.59 -0.42 -2.44
C ALA A 135 5.58 0.08 -1.39
N SER A 136 6.84 -0.38 -1.46
CA SER A 136 7.91 0.07 -0.56
C SER A 136 8.12 1.58 -0.65
N ARG A 137 8.09 2.18 -1.85
CA ARG A 137 8.14 3.62 -2.06
C ARG A 137 7.05 4.34 -1.27
N ALA A 138 5.81 3.88 -1.37
CA ALA A 138 4.68 4.49 -0.68
C ALA A 138 4.82 4.39 0.85
N LEU A 139 5.10 3.21 1.39
CA LEU A 139 5.21 3.03 2.84
C LEU A 139 6.44 3.71 3.43
N SER A 140 7.63 3.62 2.78
CA SER A 140 8.85 4.26 3.27
C SER A 140 8.75 5.78 3.27
N SER A 141 8.19 6.35 2.18
CA SER A 141 7.94 7.79 2.10
C SER A 141 6.93 8.26 3.16
N THR A 142 5.87 7.48 3.40
CA THR A 142 4.89 7.82 4.45
C THR A 142 5.50 7.72 5.85
N LEU A 143 6.30 6.69 6.13
CA LEU A 143 7.03 6.58 7.40
C LEU A 143 7.96 7.77 7.62
N ALA A 144 8.72 8.19 6.60
CA ALA A 144 9.56 9.38 6.66
C ALA A 144 8.75 10.65 6.91
N TYR A 145 7.61 10.81 6.21
CA TYR A 145 6.68 11.93 6.36
C TYR A 145 6.07 12.00 7.77
N GLN A 146 5.76 10.85 8.37
CA GLN A 146 5.25 10.74 9.73
C GLN A 146 6.35 10.75 10.80
N GLY A 147 7.60 10.99 10.43
CA GLY A 147 8.67 11.24 11.36
C GLY A 147 9.45 10.00 11.81
N ALA A 148 9.35 8.84 11.18
CA ALA A 148 10.11 7.63 11.54
C ALA A 148 11.58 7.94 11.84
N LYS A 149 12.14 7.36 12.91
CA LYS A 149 13.48 7.70 13.39
C LYS A 149 14.57 7.42 12.35
N LYS A 150 14.53 6.24 11.73
CA LYS A 150 15.47 5.82 10.69
C LYS A 150 14.84 4.73 9.82
N LEU A 151 15.16 4.74 8.52
CA LEU A 151 14.78 3.73 7.55
C LEU A 151 16.04 3.14 6.92
N TYR A 152 16.25 1.83 7.02
CA TYR A 152 17.24 1.09 6.26
C TYR A 152 16.51 0.39 5.10
N ILE A 153 16.91 0.66 3.86
CA ILE A 153 16.21 0.14 2.67
C ILE A 153 17.17 -0.69 1.82
N ILE A 154 16.78 -1.91 1.53
CA ILE A 154 17.52 -2.87 0.72
C ILE A 154 16.63 -3.41 -0.41
N ASP A 155 17.20 -3.61 -1.59
CA ASP A 155 16.56 -4.28 -2.73
C ASP A 155 17.58 -5.16 -3.42
N ALA A 156 17.14 -6.14 -4.20
CA ALA A 156 18.01 -6.96 -5.04
C ALA A 156 18.77 -6.11 -6.09
N PHE A 157 18.22 -4.95 -6.44
CA PHE A 157 18.83 -3.97 -7.33
C PHE A 157 19.23 -2.72 -6.53
N ASP A 158 20.52 -2.60 -6.25
CA ASP A 158 21.10 -1.53 -5.42
C ASP A 158 20.71 -0.12 -5.93
N GLU A 159 20.66 0.10 -7.23
CA GLU A 159 20.27 1.37 -7.85
C GLU A 159 18.83 1.78 -7.54
N VAL A 160 17.92 0.80 -7.39
CA VAL A 160 16.50 1.07 -7.09
C VAL A 160 16.34 1.55 -5.65
N SER A 161 16.99 0.87 -4.70
CA SER A 161 16.98 1.28 -3.30
C SER A 161 17.74 2.58 -3.05
N ALA A 162 18.88 2.80 -3.71
CA ALA A 162 19.63 4.04 -3.65
C ALA A 162 18.81 5.23 -4.19
N SER A 163 18.08 5.04 -5.30
CA SER A 163 17.19 6.06 -5.86
C SER A 163 16.05 6.39 -4.91
N LEU A 164 15.41 5.39 -4.30
CA LEU A 164 14.35 5.62 -3.32
C LEU A 164 14.86 6.39 -2.09
N VAL A 165 16.02 6.03 -1.56
CA VAL A 165 16.66 6.73 -0.43
C VAL A 165 16.96 8.18 -0.77
N LYS A 166 17.49 8.44 -1.97
CA LYS A 166 17.74 9.81 -2.46
C LYS A 166 16.45 10.63 -2.53
N ASP A 167 15.37 10.04 -3.06
CA ASP A 167 14.08 10.73 -3.14
C ASP A 167 13.51 11.05 -1.75
N ILE A 168 13.55 10.10 -0.80
CA ILE A 168 13.06 10.30 0.56
C ILE A 168 13.85 11.43 1.25
N ASN A 169 15.18 11.34 1.22
CA ASN A 169 16.05 12.31 1.90
C ASN A 169 15.95 13.70 1.28
N GLY A 170 15.81 13.80 -0.05
CA GLY A 170 15.73 15.07 -0.75
C GLY A 170 14.36 15.74 -0.75
N ARG A 171 13.27 14.97 -0.69
CA ARG A 171 11.91 15.51 -0.84
C ARG A 171 11.09 15.54 0.45
N ILE A 172 11.45 14.72 1.44
CA ILE A 172 10.66 14.54 2.65
C ILE A 172 11.48 14.88 3.89
N ARG A 173 12.45 14.02 4.22
CA ARG A 173 13.29 14.17 5.40
C ARG A 173 14.54 13.28 5.32
N GLU A 174 15.67 13.77 5.79
CA GLU A 174 16.91 13.00 5.89
C GLU A 174 16.82 11.96 7.03
N CYS A 175 16.31 10.78 6.70
CA CYS A 175 16.15 9.67 7.64
C CYS A 175 16.35 8.28 7.02
N ALA A 176 16.51 8.19 5.69
CA ALA A 176 16.69 6.92 5.00
C ALA A 176 18.16 6.63 4.70
N GLU A 177 18.53 5.35 4.71
CA GLU A 177 19.86 4.85 4.40
C GLU A 177 19.75 3.65 3.46
N PHE A 178 20.50 3.72 2.39
CA PHE A 178 20.65 2.62 1.43
C PHE A 178 21.53 1.53 2.04
N VAL A 179 21.12 0.27 1.86
CA VAL A 179 21.83 -0.92 2.29
C VAL A 179 22.15 -1.75 1.06
N ALA A 180 23.46 -1.90 0.74
CA ALA A 180 23.90 -2.70 -0.39
C ALA A 180 23.63 -4.19 -0.16
N PHE A 181 23.05 -4.88 -1.17
CA PHE A 181 22.57 -6.25 -1.04
C PHE A 181 23.67 -7.24 -0.66
N ASP A 182 24.81 -7.20 -1.36
CA ASP A 182 25.90 -8.17 -1.18
C ASP A 182 26.85 -7.84 -0.01
N LYS A 183 26.79 -6.63 0.55
CA LYS A 183 27.76 -6.13 1.55
C LYS A 183 27.11 -5.82 2.90
N ALA A 184 25.81 -6.05 3.02
CA ALA A 184 25.09 -5.63 4.20
C ALA A 184 25.48 -6.44 5.44
N PRO A 185 25.92 -5.79 6.53
CA PRO A 185 26.07 -6.42 7.83
C PRO A 185 24.67 -6.60 8.46
N ILE A 186 23.80 -7.39 7.81
CA ILE A 186 22.37 -7.51 8.11
C ILE A 186 22.11 -7.72 9.60
N ARG A 187 22.89 -8.60 10.26
CA ARG A 187 22.74 -8.85 11.69
C ARG A 187 22.93 -7.60 12.56
N GLN A 188 23.94 -6.80 12.23
CA GLN A 188 24.23 -5.57 12.99
C GLN A 188 23.18 -4.49 12.74
N LEU A 189 22.65 -4.42 11.52
CA LEU A 189 21.59 -3.47 11.18
C LEU A 189 20.26 -3.86 11.83
N PHE A 190 19.91 -5.16 11.85
CA PHE A 190 18.70 -5.62 12.54
C PHE A 190 18.71 -5.27 14.02
N GLN A 191 19.85 -5.40 14.71
CA GLN A 191 19.98 -5.03 16.12
C GLN A 191 19.69 -3.53 16.40
N LYS A 192 19.74 -2.70 15.35
CA LYS A 192 19.38 -1.27 15.44
C LYS A 192 17.91 -1.01 15.12
N CYS A 193 17.17 -2.01 14.65
CA CYS A 193 15.80 -1.87 14.17
C CYS A 193 14.79 -2.44 15.16
N ASN A 194 13.62 -1.80 15.22
CA ASN A 194 12.48 -2.28 15.99
C ASN A 194 11.51 -3.06 15.10
N VAL A 195 11.44 -2.71 13.81
CA VAL A 195 10.48 -3.25 12.85
C VAL A 195 11.21 -3.70 11.59
N LEU A 196 10.96 -4.94 11.19
CA LEU A 196 11.32 -5.50 9.89
C LEU A 196 10.09 -5.47 8.98
N VAL A 197 10.22 -4.91 7.79
CA VAL A 197 9.15 -4.86 6.81
C VAL A 197 9.55 -5.60 5.54
N ASN A 198 8.73 -6.55 5.11
CA ASN A 198 8.85 -7.14 3.77
C ASN A 198 7.88 -6.45 2.81
N ALA A 199 8.43 -5.72 1.85
CA ALA A 199 7.72 -5.09 0.73
C ALA A 199 8.35 -5.46 -0.64
N SER A 200 9.12 -6.57 -0.68
CA SER A 200 9.82 -7.05 -1.87
C SER A 200 8.95 -7.89 -2.81
N GLY A 201 7.85 -8.46 -2.29
CA GLY A 201 7.04 -9.45 -2.99
C GLY A 201 7.56 -10.90 -2.87
N ILE A 202 8.70 -11.13 -2.19
CA ILE A 202 9.15 -12.47 -1.83
C ILE A 202 8.18 -13.04 -0.78
N GLY A 203 7.76 -14.30 -0.98
CA GLY A 203 6.74 -14.96 -0.16
C GLY A 203 5.35 -14.99 -0.79
N MET A 204 5.10 -14.21 -1.87
CA MET A 204 3.91 -14.31 -2.71
C MET A 204 4.24 -14.91 -4.09
N ALA A 205 3.23 -15.36 -4.84
CA ALA A 205 3.45 -15.91 -6.18
C ALA A 205 4.20 -14.93 -7.10
N PRO A 206 5.26 -15.34 -7.83
CA PRO A 206 5.73 -16.73 -8.02
C PRO A 206 6.68 -17.26 -6.92
N HIS A 207 7.09 -16.46 -5.94
CA HIS A 207 8.09 -16.76 -4.90
C HIS A 207 7.48 -17.36 -3.63
N LEU A 208 6.51 -18.27 -3.78
CA LEU A 208 5.87 -18.94 -2.65
C LEU A 208 6.89 -19.80 -1.88
N GLY A 209 6.84 -19.75 -0.54
CA GLY A 209 7.73 -20.51 0.33
C GLY A 209 9.14 -19.91 0.47
N GLU A 210 9.42 -18.78 -0.18
CA GLU A 210 10.67 -18.05 -0.02
C GLU A 210 10.55 -16.95 1.06
N SER A 211 11.70 -16.63 1.69
CA SER A 211 11.83 -15.52 2.65
C SER A 211 12.95 -14.57 2.21
N PRO A 212 12.78 -13.25 2.33
CA PRO A 212 13.81 -12.28 1.95
C PRO A 212 15.01 -12.29 2.92
N VAL A 213 14.89 -12.96 4.06
CA VAL A 213 15.92 -13.05 5.09
C VAL A 213 15.98 -14.44 5.69
N HIS A 214 17.19 -14.89 6.01
CA HIS A 214 17.38 -16.18 6.66
C HIS A 214 16.95 -16.10 8.14
N LYS A 215 16.21 -17.11 8.63
CA LYS A 215 15.64 -17.17 9.99
C LYS A 215 16.65 -16.96 11.13
N LYS A 216 17.94 -17.30 10.95
CA LYS A 216 19.00 -17.08 11.95
C LYS A 216 19.21 -15.60 12.33
N PHE A 217 18.68 -14.66 11.55
CA PHE A 217 18.78 -13.22 11.81
C PHE A 217 17.56 -12.67 12.56
N LEU A 218 16.49 -13.45 12.68
CA LEU A 218 15.28 -13.06 13.42
C LEU A 218 15.46 -13.30 14.92
N TYR A 219 14.87 -12.47 15.75
CA TYR A 219 14.94 -12.55 17.21
C TYR A 219 13.69 -11.92 17.85
N LYS A 220 13.38 -12.34 19.07
CA LYS A 220 12.10 -12.08 19.77
C LYS A 220 11.67 -10.63 19.83
N GLU A 221 12.60 -9.68 19.99
CA GLU A 221 12.30 -8.26 20.16
C GLU A 221 11.95 -7.55 18.84
N LEU A 222 12.21 -8.20 17.69
CA LEU A 222 11.90 -7.67 16.37
C LEU A 222 10.41 -7.83 16.08
N PHE A 223 9.74 -6.77 15.66
CA PHE A 223 8.41 -6.85 15.07
C PHE A 223 8.53 -7.08 13.56
N VAL A 224 7.87 -8.10 13.02
CA VAL A 224 7.97 -8.46 11.60
C VAL A 224 6.65 -8.22 10.89
N TYR A 225 6.65 -7.30 9.93
CA TYR A 225 5.50 -6.95 9.11
C TYR A 225 5.74 -7.34 7.65
N ASP A 226 5.00 -8.32 7.16
CA ASP A 226 4.96 -8.66 5.74
C ASP A 226 3.72 -8.03 5.09
N ILE A 227 3.89 -7.15 4.10
CA ILE A 227 2.74 -6.51 3.44
C ILE A 227 1.97 -7.46 2.50
N THR A 228 2.45 -8.69 2.33
CA THR A 228 1.74 -9.74 1.61
C THR A 228 0.50 -10.17 2.41
N TYR A 229 -0.63 -10.31 1.74
CA TYR A 229 -1.87 -10.82 2.31
C TYR A 229 -2.33 -12.13 1.65
N ASN A 230 -1.74 -12.50 0.53
CA ASN A 230 -1.98 -13.78 -0.15
C ASN A 230 -0.65 -14.41 -0.63
N PRO A 231 -0.19 -15.48 0.04
CA PRO A 231 -0.83 -16.19 1.15
C PRO A 231 -0.92 -15.34 2.42
N PRO A 232 -1.87 -15.63 3.33
CA PRO A 232 -2.01 -14.87 4.58
C PRO A 232 -0.87 -15.11 5.57
N LYS A 233 -0.09 -16.18 5.38
CA LYS A 233 1.10 -16.51 6.16
C LYS A 233 2.23 -16.90 5.22
N THR A 234 3.18 -16.01 5.04
CA THR A 234 4.39 -16.22 4.22
C THR A 234 5.45 -16.99 4.99
N GLN A 235 6.48 -17.50 4.30
CA GLN A 235 7.60 -18.16 4.97
C GLN A 235 8.31 -17.25 5.98
N LEU A 236 8.45 -15.95 5.65
CA LEU A 236 9.00 -14.97 6.59
C LEU A 236 8.22 -14.92 7.90
N LEU A 237 6.89 -14.90 7.85
CA LEU A 237 6.05 -14.86 9.05
C LEU A 237 6.13 -16.16 9.86
N VAL A 238 6.24 -17.31 9.19
CA VAL A 238 6.49 -18.61 9.85
C VAL A 238 7.82 -18.58 10.61
N ASP A 239 8.90 -18.21 9.92
CA ASP A 239 10.24 -18.13 10.49
C ASP A 239 10.32 -17.14 11.67
N ALA A 240 9.60 -16.02 11.55
CA ALA A 240 9.54 -15.00 12.59
C ALA A 240 8.80 -15.47 13.86
N GLU A 241 7.68 -16.15 13.69
CA GLU A 241 6.95 -16.74 14.83
C GLU A 241 7.77 -17.83 15.54
N GLU A 242 8.48 -18.68 14.80
CA GLU A 242 9.41 -19.66 15.35
C GLU A 242 10.55 -19.01 16.15
N ALA A 243 10.99 -17.82 15.73
CA ALA A 243 11.98 -17.03 16.45
C ALA A 243 11.41 -16.24 17.66
N GLY A 244 10.09 -16.33 17.88
CA GLY A 244 9.39 -15.63 18.95
C GLY A 244 9.05 -14.17 18.67
N CYS A 245 9.18 -13.72 17.41
CA CYS A 245 8.80 -12.37 16.99
C CYS A 245 7.27 -12.19 17.06
N ARG A 246 6.83 -10.95 17.30
CA ARG A 246 5.46 -10.54 16.96
C ARG A 246 5.39 -10.30 15.45
N THR A 247 4.29 -10.76 14.83
CA THR A 247 4.14 -10.73 13.38
C THR A 247 2.85 -10.07 12.95
N MET A 248 2.85 -9.52 11.73
CA MET A 248 1.67 -8.94 11.07
C MET A 248 1.74 -9.17 9.58
N ASN A 249 0.59 -9.44 8.94
CA ASN A 249 0.48 -9.54 7.47
C ASN A 249 -0.18 -8.31 6.85
N GLY A 250 -0.26 -8.27 5.51
CA GLY A 250 -0.75 -7.12 4.74
C GLY A 250 -2.25 -6.87 4.76
N ILE A 251 -3.06 -7.68 5.44
CA ILE A 251 -4.53 -7.54 5.45
C ILE A 251 -4.95 -6.18 6.04
N GLY A 252 -4.36 -5.78 7.17
CA GLY A 252 -4.64 -4.49 7.80
C GLY A 252 -4.33 -3.30 6.86
N MET A 253 -3.19 -3.34 6.17
CA MET A 253 -2.84 -2.34 5.15
C MET A 253 -3.90 -2.27 4.05
N ALA A 254 -4.33 -3.42 3.52
CA ALA A 254 -5.34 -3.48 2.45
C ALA A 254 -6.70 -2.90 2.90
N ILE A 255 -7.11 -3.14 4.15
CA ILE A 255 -8.33 -2.58 4.73
C ILE A 255 -8.21 -1.06 4.85
N HIS A 256 -7.18 -0.56 5.53
CA HIS A 256 -7.05 0.88 5.83
C HIS A 256 -6.82 1.74 4.59
N GLN A 257 -6.08 1.24 3.59
CA GLN A 257 -5.95 1.96 2.32
C GLN A 257 -7.30 2.07 1.59
N GLY A 258 -8.11 1.00 1.65
CA GLY A 258 -9.47 1.00 1.08
C GLY A 258 -10.41 1.95 1.80
N ILE A 259 -10.42 1.95 3.14
CA ILE A 259 -11.21 2.86 3.97
C ILE A 259 -10.88 4.32 3.62
N LYS A 260 -9.60 4.67 3.56
CA LYS A 260 -9.16 6.01 3.20
C LYS A 260 -9.54 6.38 1.77
N GLY A 261 -9.38 5.44 0.83
CA GLY A 261 -9.79 5.61 -0.56
C GLY A 261 -11.30 5.83 -0.71
N PHE A 262 -12.12 5.10 0.06
CA PHE A 262 -13.56 5.30 0.11
C PHE A 262 -13.91 6.75 0.50
N SER A 263 -13.39 7.23 1.62
CA SER A 263 -13.65 8.59 2.09
C SER A 263 -13.19 9.65 1.08
N ILE A 264 -12.02 9.47 0.48
CA ILE A 264 -11.50 10.39 -0.55
C ILE A 264 -12.42 10.44 -1.78
N MET A 265 -12.84 9.29 -2.32
CA MET A 265 -13.65 9.25 -3.55
C MET A 265 -15.11 9.64 -3.32
N THR A 266 -15.69 9.26 -2.18
CA THR A 266 -17.11 9.54 -1.91
C THR A 266 -17.37 10.86 -1.20
N GLY A 267 -16.39 11.38 -0.46
CA GLY A 267 -16.56 12.52 0.46
C GLY A 267 -17.28 12.15 1.77
N MET A 268 -17.61 10.87 1.97
CA MET A 268 -18.28 10.37 3.17
C MET A 268 -17.28 10.04 4.29
N PRO A 269 -17.73 9.99 5.56
CA PRO A 269 -16.92 9.50 6.65
C PRO A 269 -16.39 8.08 6.38
N GLU A 270 -15.27 7.74 7.02
CA GLU A 270 -14.62 6.45 6.88
C GLU A 270 -15.48 5.32 7.49
N PRO A 271 -15.98 4.33 6.70
CA PRO A 271 -16.84 3.24 7.18
C PRO A 271 -16.00 2.07 7.73
N THR A 272 -15.18 2.34 8.73
CA THR A 272 -14.10 1.46 9.20
C THR A 272 -14.59 0.06 9.53
N GLU A 273 -15.60 -0.07 10.39
CA GLU A 273 -16.08 -1.39 10.82
C GLU A 273 -16.75 -2.17 9.69
N ILE A 274 -17.53 -1.47 8.85
CA ILE A 274 -18.23 -2.10 7.71
C ILE A 274 -17.21 -2.68 6.70
N MET A 275 -16.18 -1.91 6.35
CA MET A 275 -15.15 -2.37 5.40
C MET A 275 -14.25 -3.44 6.01
N ARG A 276 -13.96 -3.36 7.31
CA ARG A 276 -13.20 -4.38 8.04
C ARG A 276 -13.95 -5.72 8.05
N GLU A 277 -15.22 -5.71 8.42
CA GLU A 277 -16.07 -6.91 8.40
C GLU A 277 -16.21 -7.50 6.99
N ALA A 278 -16.43 -6.65 5.97
CA ALA A 278 -16.50 -7.09 4.59
C ALA A 278 -15.22 -7.80 4.17
N MET A 279 -14.05 -7.22 4.45
CA MET A 279 -12.77 -7.84 4.11
C MET A 279 -12.55 -9.16 4.82
N TYR A 280 -12.80 -9.26 6.14
CA TYR A 280 -12.63 -10.51 6.88
C TYR A 280 -13.54 -11.62 6.37
N ARG A 281 -14.76 -11.31 5.96
CA ARG A 281 -15.68 -12.27 5.34
C ARG A 281 -15.14 -12.77 4.00
N ILE A 282 -14.64 -11.87 3.15
CA ILE A 282 -14.08 -12.19 1.83
C ILE A 282 -12.89 -13.15 1.95
N ILE A 283 -12.02 -12.94 2.94
CA ILE A 283 -10.83 -13.79 3.15
C ILE A 283 -11.10 -15.03 4.02
N GLY A 284 -12.37 -15.28 4.40
CA GLY A 284 -12.77 -16.44 5.20
C GLY A 284 -12.31 -16.41 6.66
N LYS A 285 -11.97 -15.25 7.22
CA LYS A 285 -11.77 -15.05 8.67
C LYS A 285 -13.11 -14.65 9.30
N LYS A 286 -13.60 -15.50 10.23
CA LYS A 286 -14.75 -15.19 11.09
C LYS A 286 -14.31 -14.30 12.24
#